data_3e66ce5ca86379cda789ec27e3f38587
#
_entry.id   3e66ce5ca86379cda789ec27e3f38587
#
_cell.length_a   1.000
_cell.length_b   1.000
_cell.length_c   1.000
_cell.angle_alpha   90.00
_cell.angle_beta   90.00
_cell.angle_gamma   90.00
#
_symmetry.space_group_name_H-M   'P 1'
#
loop_
_entity.id
_entity.type
_entity.pdbx_description
1 polymer ?
#
loop_
_entity_poly.entity_id
_entity_poly.type
_entity_poly.pdbx_seq_one_letter_code
_entity_poly.pdbx_strand_id
1 'polypeptide(L)' 'MQSVTFSSEEIEVLREVLRAKIDELDVETFRTDSHDFKLKLKHRRDVLEHLMAKFSAIPVAV' A
#
# COMPACT_ATOMS: atom_id res chain seq x y z
N MET A 1 12.30 -18.95 -9.61
CA MET A 1 12.22 -17.59 -9.05
C MET A 1 12.03 -16.58 -10.17
N GLN A 2 11.00 -15.79 -10.06
CA GLN A 2 10.76 -14.71 -11.01
C GLN A 2 11.28 -13.41 -10.40
N SER A 3 12.11 -12.72 -11.13
CA SER A 3 12.51 -11.37 -10.74
C SER A 3 11.69 -10.38 -11.53
N VAL A 4 11.13 -9.39 -10.84
CA VAL A 4 10.32 -8.35 -11.45
C VAL A 4 11.09 -7.05 -11.38
N THR A 5 11.20 -6.39 -12.52
CA THR A 5 11.89 -5.11 -12.61
C THR A 5 10.88 -4.01 -12.91
N PHE A 6 10.98 -2.91 -12.17
CA PHE A 6 10.11 -1.74 -12.36
C PHE A 6 10.93 -0.54 -12.81
N SER A 7 10.35 0.29 -13.68
CA SER A 7 10.93 1.58 -14.02
C SER A 7 10.66 2.59 -12.90
N SER A 8 11.38 3.71 -12.89
CA SER A 8 11.16 4.80 -11.93
C SER A 8 9.73 5.29 -11.98
N GLU A 9 9.20 5.46 -13.18
CA GLU A 9 7.83 5.95 -13.38
C GLU A 9 6.82 4.97 -12.82
N GLU A 10 7.03 3.67 -13.07
CA GLU A 10 6.14 2.65 -12.53
C GLU A 10 6.14 2.63 -11.01
N ILE A 11 7.31 2.77 -10.39
CA ILE A 11 7.43 2.82 -8.93
C ILE A 11 6.70 4.04 -8.38
N GLU A 12 6.84 5.21 -9.02
CA GLU A 12 6.12 6.40 -8.59
C GLU A 12 4.62 6.21 -8.63
N VAL A 13 4.10 5.67 -9.73
CA VAL A 13 2.66 5.43 -9.88
C VAL A 13 2.17 4.43 -8.84
N LEU A 14 2.92 3.35 -8.61
CA LEU A 14 2.57 2.36 -7.59
C LEU A 14 2.51 2.97 -6.21
N ARG A 15 3.46 3.83 -5.86
CA ARG A 15 3.45 4.53 -4.57
C ARG A 15 2.23 5.41 -4.42
N GLU A 16 1.87 6.15 -5.45
CA GLU A 16 0.69 7.00 -5.45
C GLU A 16 -0.58 6.19 -5.23
N VAL A 17 -0.72 5.09 -5.97
CA VAL A 17 -1.88 4.20 -5.86
C VAL A 17 -1.97 3.59 -4.47
N LEU A 18 -0.86 3.10 -3.93
CA LEU A 18 -0.82 2.50 -2.60
C LEU A 18 -1.13 3.52 -1.53
N ARG A 19 -0.59 4.74 -1.64
CA ARG A 19 -0.85 5.81 -0.70
C ARG A 19 -2.32 6.20 -0.69
N ALA A 20 -2.91 6.35 -1.88
CA ALA A 20 -4.32 6.68 -2.01
C ALA A 20 -5.20 5.59 -1.39
N LYS A 21 -4.83 4.33 -1.58
CA LYS A 21 -5.58 3.21 -0.99
C LYS A 21 -5.45 3.17 0.53
N ILE A 22 -4.28 3.46 1.07
CA ILE A 22 -4.08 3.54 2.52
C ILE A 22 -4.95 4.62 3.12
N ASP A 23 -4.97 5.82 2.52
CA ASP A 23 -5.80 6.93 2.98
C ASP A 23 -7.28 6.57 2.94
N GLU A 24 -7.72 5.91 1.86
CA GLU A 24 -9.09 5.44 1.71
C GLU A 24 -9.47 4.44 2.82
N LEU A 25 -8.58 3.49 3.12
CA LEU A 25 -8.80 2.52 4.18
C LEU A 25 -8.86 3.17 5.55
N ASP A 26 -8.05 4.21 5.79
CA ASP A 26 -8.09 4.95 7.05
C ASP A 26 -9.46 5.63 7.23
N VAL A 27 -9.99 6.23 6.17
CA VAL A 27 -11.32 6.85 6.21
C VAL A 27 -12.40 5.81 6.49
N GLU A 28 -12.34 4.66 5.79
CA GLU A 28 -13.30 3.57 6.02
C GLU A 28 -13.23 3.04 7.44
N THR A 29 -12.02 2.86 7.97
CA THR A 29 -11.80 2.40 9.34
C THR A 29 -12.43 3.35 10.35
N PHE A 30 -12.31 4.65 10.10
CA PHE A 30 -12.87 5.68 10.96
C PHE A 30 -14.41 5.66 10.93
N ARG A 31 -14.99 5.38 9.76
CA ARG A 31 -16.44 5.44 9.56
C ARG A 31 -17.18 4.19 9.95
N THR A 32 -16.51 3.03 10.02
CA THR A 32 -17.21 1.78 10.30
C THR A 32 -17.45 1.58 11.80
N ASP A 33 -18.63 1.09 12.14
CA ASP A 33 -19.00 0.74 13.52
C ASP A 33 -18.70 -0.72 13.85
N SER A 34 -18.44 -1.55 12.85
CA SER A 34 -18.16 -2.95 13.05
C SER A 34 -16.72 -3.18 13.48
N HIS A 35 -16.54 -3.73 14.69
CA HIS A 35 -15.22 -4.03 15.22
C HIS A 35 -14.46 -5.04 14.36
N ASP A 36 -15.16 -6.11 13.94
CA ASP A 36 -14.55 -7.15 13.10
C ASP A 36 -14.11 -6.59 11.75
N PHE A 37 -14.91 -5.74 11.16
CA PHE A 37 -14.57 -5.10 9.90
C PHE A 37 -13.40 -4.13 10.05
N LYS A 38 -13.34 -3.40 11.15
CA LYS A 38 -12.19 -2.54 11.47
C LYS A 38 -10.89 -3.33 11.49
N LEU A 39 -10.90 -4.50 12.09
CA LEU A 39 -9.71 -5.36 12.15
C LEU A 39 -9.27 -5.80 10.75
N LYS A 40 -10.20 -6.13 9.88
CA LYS A 40 -9.90 -6.50 8.49
C LYS A 40 -9.29 -5.33 7.73
N LEU A 41 -9.85 -4.13 7.90
CA LEU A 41 -9.34 -2.93 7.24
C LEU A 41 -7.94 -2.58 7.72
N LYS A 42 -7.69 -2.68 9.02
CA LYS A 42 -6.37 -2.43 9.60
C LYS A 42 -5.34 -3.42 9.09
N HIS A 43 -5.71 -4.69 8.99
CA HIS A 43 -4.82 -5.71 8.46
C HIS A 43 -4.45 -5.41 7.01
N ARG A 44 -5.43 -5.05 6.19
CA ARG A 44 -5.19 -4.70 4.79
C ARG A 44 -4.30 -3.46 4.66
N ARG A 45 -4.51 -2.48 5.53
CA ARG A 45 -3.67 -1.29 5.59
C ARG A 45 -2.22 -1.64 5.91
N ASP A 46 -2.01 -2.54 6.87
CA ASP A 46 -0.66 -2.99 7.24
C ASP A 46 0.04 -3.67 6.08
N VAL A 47 -0.67 -4.50 5.33
CA VAL A 47 -0.12 -5.16 4.13
C VAL A 47 0.31 -4.11 3.11
N LEU A 48 -0.51 -3.09 2.90
CA LEU A 48 -0.21 -2.01 1.96
C LEU A 48 1.01 -1.19 2.41
N GLU A 49 1.14 -0.93 3.71
CA GLU A 49 2.32 -0.24 4.24
C GLU A 49 3.59 -1.05 4.04
N HIS A 50 3.52 -2.37 4.25
CA HIS A 50 4.65 -3.25 3.98
C HIS A 50 5.04 -3.23 2.51
N LEU A 51 4.05 -3.22 1.60
CA LEU A 51 4.30 -3.11 0.17
C LEU A 51 4.98 -1.79 -0.17
N MET A 52 4.51 -0.69 0.40
CA MET A 52 5.13 0.61 0.18
C MET A 52 6.59 0.63 0.64
N ALA A 53 6.87 0.03 1.80
CA ALA A 53 8.24 -0.06 2.31
C ALA A 53 9.14 -0.84 1.35
N LYS A 54 8.62 -1.93 0.77
CA LYS A 54 9.36 -2.72 -0.22
C LYS A 54 9.66 -1.91 -1.48
N PHE A 55 8.67 -1.18 -1.99
CA PHE A 55 8.87 -0.34 -3.18
C PHE A 55 9.83 0.82 -2.90
N SER A 56 9.84 1.34 -1.68
CA SER A 56 10.78 2.40 -1.30
C SER A 56 12.22 1.89 -1.22
N ALA A 57 12.40 0.61 -0.95
CA ALA A 57 13.72 -0.01 -0.86
C ALA A 57 14.25 -0.51 -2.22
N ILE A 58 13.41 -0.53 -3.26
CA ILE A 58 13.84 -0.95 -4.60
C ILE A 58 14.74 0.13 -5.19
N PRO A 59 15.97 -0.23 -5.63
CA PRO A 59 16.84 0.74 -6.28
C PRO A 59 16.20 1.22 -7.59
N VAL A 60 16.14 2.53 -7.74
CA VAL A 60 15.61 3.12 -8.97
C VAL A 60 16.71 3.02 -10.02
N ALA A 61 16.46 2.26 -11.09
CA ALA A 61 17.35 2.22 -12.23
C ALA A 61 17.16 3.53 -13.02
N VAL A 62 18.19 4.32 -13.05
CA VAL A 62 18.16 5.58 -13.77
C VAL A 62 18.55 5.32 -15.22
#